data_0c42c30bd609d21ddb388f305ab9f9bf
#
_entry.id   0c42c30bd609d21ddb388f305ab9f9bf
#
_cell.length_a   1.000
_cell.length_b   1.000
_cell.length_c   1.000
_cell.angle_alpha   90.00
_cell.angle_beta   90.00
_cell.angle_gamma   90.00
#
_symmetry.space_group_name_H-M   'P 1'
#
loop_
_entity.id
_entity.type
_entity.pdbx_description
1 polymer ?
#
loop_
_entity_poly.entity_id
_entity_poly.type
_entity_poly.pdbx_seq_one_letter_code
_entity_poly.pdbx_strand_id
1 'polypeptide(L)'
;MSFCHLHTHTEYSLLDGSNKIKEYVKRVKELGMNSAAITDHGNMYGVVEFYKTAKANDINPVIGCEVYVAPNSRFDRETSHGDDRYYHLILLAENNTGYANLMKIVSIGFTEAIITGREWILRHLRGTTRAYMPVCLSGRRNPEIHRQRLL
;
A
#
# COMPACT_ATOMS: atom_id res chain seq x y z
N MET A 1 -1.58 -3.11 -25.71
CA MET A 1 -1.33 -2.22 -24.54
C MET A 1 -1.42 -3.12 -23.31
N SER A 2 -0.38 -3.25 -22.50
CA SER A 2 -0.45 -4.10 -21.32
C SER A 2 -1.06 -3.27 -20.16
N PHE A 3 -2.04 -3.84 -19.47
CA PHE A 3 -2.67 -3.24 -18.29
C PHE A 3 -2.11 -3.88 -17.03
N CYS A 4 -2.03 -3.12 -15.94
CA CYS A 4 -1.64 -3.61 -14.61
C CYS A 4 -2.55 -3.00 -13.55
N HIS A 5 -3.19 -3.84 -12.75
CA HIS A 5 -3.88 -3.39 -11.56
C HIS A 5 -2.84 -2.99 -10.50
N LEU A 6 -2.89 -1.74 -10.03
CA LEU A 6 -1.94 -1.20 -9.05
C LEU A 6 -2.52 -1.13 -7.63
N HIS A 7 -3.79 -1.44 -7.45
CA HIS A 7 -4.47 -1.48 -6.17
C HIS A 7 -5.22 -2.82 -6.07
N THR A 8 -4.66 -3.78 -5.35
CA THR A 8 -5.20 -5.13 -5.24
C THR A 8 -4.94 -5.69 -3.85
N HIS A 9 -5.98 -6.22 -3.23
CA HIS A 9 -5.93 -6.89 -1.93
C HIS A 9 -5.87 -8.40 -2.10
N THR A 10 -5.02 -9.06 -1.31
CA THR A 10 -4.91 -10.51 -1.27
C THR A 10 -5.61 -11.09 -0.04
N GLU A 11 -5.53 -12.40 0.13
CA GLU A 11 -6.01 -13.11 1.32
C GLU A 11 -5.39 -12.61 2.64
N TYR A 12 -4.32 -11.83 2.59
CA TYR A 12 -3.71 -11.18 3.77
C TYR A 12 -4.40 -9.87 4.18
N SER A 13 -5.37 -9.39 3.39
CA SER A 13 -6.32 -8.33 3.77
C SER A 13 -7.58 -8.98 4.34
N LEU A 14 -7.51 -9.50 5.56
CA LEU A 14 -8.39 -10.49 6.18
C LEU A 14 -9.91 -10.19 6.12
N LEU A 15 -10.32 -8.92 6.02
CA LEU A 15 -11.74 -8.56 6.05
C LEU A 15 -12.37 -8.45 4.66
N ASP A 16 -11.60 -8.15 3.63
CA ASP A 16 -12.11 -7.85 2.29
C ASP A 16 -11.30 -8.46 1.13
N GLY A 17 -10.10 -8.96 1.41
CA GLY A 17 -9.24 -9.61 0.42
C GLY A 17 -9.59 -11.09 0.22
N SER A 18 -10.00 -11.45 -1.00
CA SER A 18 -10.30 -12.84 -1.36
C SER A 18 -9.34 -13.45 -2.38
N ASN A 19 -8.42 -12.66 -2.93
CA ASN A 19 -7.48 -13.13 -3.95
C ASN A 19 -6.37 -13.97 -3.32
N LYS A 20 -6.42 -15.29 -3.52
CA LYS A 20 -5.29 -16.15 -3.20
C LYS A 20 -4.14 -15.87 -4.17
N ILE A 21 -2.93 -15.65 -3.66
CA ILE A 21 -1.79 -15.18 -4.44
C ILE A 21 -1.55 -16.03 -5.70
N LYS A 22 -1.56 -17.36 -5.59
CA LYS A 22 -1.31 -18.26 -6.72
C LYS A 22 -2.39 -18.16 -7.80
N GLU A 23 -3.64 -18.09 -7.38
CA GLU A 23 -4.80 -17.96 -8.28
C GLU A 23 -4.82 -16.59 -8.96
N TYR A 24 -4.49 -15.53 -8.21
CA TYR A 24 -4.37 -14.18 -8.73
C TYR A 24 -3.31 -14.07 -9.83
N VAL A 25 -2.10 -14.54 -9.58
CA VAL A 25 -1.00 -14.51 -10.57
C VAL A 25 -1.36 -15.34 -11.80
N LYS A 26 -1.97 -16.52 -11.63
CA LYS A 26 -2.46 -17.34 -12.73
C LYS A 26 -3.48 -16.57 -13.56
N ARG A 27 -4.45 -15.92 -12.91
CA ARG A 27 -5.49 -15.14 -13.59
C ARG A 27 -4.93 -13.94 -14.35
N VAL A 28 -3.96 -13.24 -13.80
CA VAL A 28 -3.23 -12.15 -14.49
C VAL A 28 -2.59 -12.65 -15.77
N LYS A 29 -1.94 -13.81 -15.74
CA LYS A 29 -1.33 -14.43 -16.91
C LYS A 29 -2.36 -14.85 -17.96
N GLU A 30 -3.47 -15.46 -17.56
CA GLU A 30 -4.58 -15.84 -18.45
C GLU A 30 -5.19 -14.64 -19.18
N LEU A 31 -5.24 -13.49 -18.52
CA LEU A 31 -5.73 -12.23 -19.10
C LEU A 31 -4.71 -11.52 -20.00
N GLY A 32 -3.54 -12.12 -20.21
CA GLY A 32 -2.48 -11.55 -21.06
C GLY A 32 -1.79 -10.34 -20.45
N MET A 33 -1.92 -10.12 -19.14
CA MET A 33 -1.17 -9.07 -18.43
C MET A 33 0.24 -9.57 -18.13
N ASN A 34 1.22 -8.66 -18.16
CA ASN A 34 2.62 -8.97 -17.89
C ASN A 34 3.09 -8.45 -16.49
N SER A 35 2.23 -7.79 -15.75
CA SER A 35 2.54 -7.19 -14.47
C SER A 35 1.35 -7.27 -13.53
N ALA A 36 1.60 -7.36 -12.24
CA ALA A 36 0.60 -7.35 -11.18
C ALA A 36 1.14 -6.67 -9.93
N ALA A 37 0.27 -6.04 -9.15
CA ALA A 37 0.62 -5.47 -7.86
C ALA A 37 -0.15 -6.13 -6.72
N ILE A 38 0.42 -6.09 -5.52
CA ILE A 38 -0.33 -6.29 -4.28
C ILE A 38 -0.17 -5.09 -3.38
N THR A 39 -1.25 -4.70 -2.72
CA THR A 39 -1.34 -3.52 -1.86
C THR A 39 -2.26 -3.81 -0.67
N ASP A 40 -1.91 -4.83 0.11
CA ASP A 40 -2.71 -5.25 1.25
C ASP A 40 -2.83 -4.15 2.31
N HIS A 41 -3.93 -4.17 3.07
CA HIS A 41 -4.24 -3.22 4.11
C HIS A 41 -3.23 -3.25 5.25
N GLY A 42 -2.36 -2.23 5.32
CA GLY A 42 -1.43 -1.99 6.41
C GLY A 42 -0.42 -3.12 6.67
N ASN A 43 -0.23 -4.04 5.74
CA ASN A 43 0.70 -5.15 5.92
C ASN A 43 1.41 -5.55 4.62
N MET A 44 2.48 -6.34 4.77
CA MET A 44 3.29 -6.86 3.68
C MET A 44 3.51 -8.39 3.81
N TYR A 45 2.57 -9.10 4.44
CA TYR A 45 2.75 -10.52 4.76
C TYR A 45 2.85 -11.41 3.52
N GLY A 46 2.09 -11.10 2.47
CA GLY A 46 2.06 -11.85 1.21
C GLY A 46 3.19 -11.54 0.23
N VAL A 47 4.03 -10.52 0.49
CA VAL A 47 4.97 -9.97 -0.49
C VAL A 47 5.97 -11.00 -1.00
N VAL A 48 6.56 -11.81 -0.12
CA VAL A 48 7.58 -12.79 -0.52
C VAL A 48 6.98 -13.92 -1.36
N GLU A 49 5.79 -14.41 -0.97
CA GLU A 49 5.06 -15.42 -1.74
C GLU A 49 4.66 -14.87 -3.10
N PHE A 50 4.08 -13.66 -3.14
CA PHE A 50 3.69 -13.01 -4.37
C PHE A 50 4.88 -12.81 -5.31
N TYR A 51 5.99 -12.26 -4.82
CA TYR A 51 7.20 -12.04 -5.63
C TYR A 51 7.69 -13.34 -6.28
N LYS A 52 7.83 -14.41 -5.49
CA LYS A 52 8.28 -15.72 -5.99
C LYS A 52 7.31 -16.30 -7.01
N THR A 53 6.01 -16.24 -6.71
CA THR A 53 4.96 -16.77 -7.59
C THR A 53 4.88 -16.00 -8.91
N ALA A 54 4.93 -14.67 -8.87
CA ALA A 54 4.90 -13.83 -10.05
C ALA A 54 6.13 -14.08 -10.95
N LYS A 55 7.33 -14.10 -10.37
CA LYS A 55 8.57 -14.39 -11.11
C LYS A 55 8.58 -15.78 -11.76
N ALA A 56 8.06 -16.79 -11.07
CA ALA A 56 7.95 -18.15 -11.62
C ALA A 56 6.93 -18.26 -12.79
N ASN A 57 6.06 -17.25 -12.96
CA ASN A 57 5.08 -17.18 -14.02
C ASN A 57 5.38 -16.10 -15.08
N ASP A 58 6.56 -15.51 -15.09
CA ASP A 58 6.99 -14.43 -15.99
C ASP A 58 6.15 -13.15 -15.85
N ILE A 59 5.54 -12.95 -14.68
CA ILE A 59 4.81 -11.73 -14.34
C ILE A 59 5.75 -10.79 -13.57
N ASN A 60 5.75 -9.51 -13.94
CA ASN A 60 6.52 -8.49 -13.22
C ASN A 60 5.78 -8.09 -11.93
N PRO A 61 6.33 -8.38 -10.74
CA PRO A 61 5.69 -8.05 -9.47
C PRO A 61 5.92 -6.58 -9.11
N VAL A 62 4.84 -5.88 -8.82
CA VAL A 62 4.85 -4.54 -8.22
C VAL A 62 4.48 -4.68 -6.74
N ILE A 63 5.41 -4.30 -5.87
CA ILE A 63 5.24 -4.43 -4.43
C ILE A 63 4.71 -3.12 -3.84
N GLY A 64 3.63 -3.21 -3.08
CA GLY A 64 3.03 -2.07 -2.42
C GLY A 64 2.35 -2.41 -1.10
N CYS A 65 1.75 -1.39 -0.53
CA CYS A 65 0.91 -1.49 0.66
C CYS A 65 -0.11 -0.35 0.65
N GLU A 66 -1.34 -0.61 1.03
CA GLU A 66 -2.30 0.42 1.35
C GLU A 66 -2.09 0.85 2.79
N VAL A 67 -1.65 2.09 2.98
CA VAL A 67 -1.41 2.68 4.30
C VAL A 67 -2.50 3.70 4.64
N TYR A 68 -2.64 3.99 5.92
CA TYR A 68 -3.62 4.94 6.43
C TYR A 68 -2.94 6.22 6.85
N VAL A 69 -3.49 7.36 6.47
CA VAL A 69 -2.96 8.70 6.75
C VAL A 69 -3.89 9.40 7.72
N ALA A 70 -3.36 9.73 8.92
CA ALA A 70 -4.10 10.50 9.91
C ALA A 70 -4.36 11.93 9.40
N PRO A 71 -5.54 12.52 9.65
CA PRO A 71 -5.86 13.88 9.22
C PRO A 71 -4.97 14.94 9.90
N ASN A 72 -4.60 14.76 11.16
CA ASN A 72 -3.82 15.71 11.94
C ASN A 72 -2.47 15.12 12.37
N SER A 73 -2.44 14.20 13.34
CA SER A 73 -1.22 13.61 13.89
C SER A 73 -1.43 12.14 14.23
N ARG A 74 -0.38 11.34 14.01
CA ARG A 74 -0.36 9.91 14.42
C ARG A 74 -0.46 9.71 15.94
N PHE A 75 -0.21 10.74 16.70
CA PHE A 75 -0.33 10.71 18.15
C PHE A 75 -1.70 11.20 18.63
N ASP A 76 -2.56 11.63 17.70
CA ASP A 76 -3.91 12.06 18.01
C ASP A 76 -4.76 10.84 18.32
N ARG A 77 -5.15 10.72 19.57
CA ARG A 77 -5.94 9.59 20.10
C ARG A 77 -7.39 9.97 20.36
N GLU A 78 -7.76 11.21 20.11
CA GLU A 78 -9.13 11.66 20.31
C GLU A 78 -10.01 11.16 19.18
N THR A 79 -10.95 10.30 19.54
CA THR A 79 -12.01 9.86 18.63
C THR A 79 -13.01 10.98 18.45
N SER A 80 -12.80 11.87 17.50
CA SER A 80 -13.86 12.74 17.04
C SER A 80 -14.98 11.87 16.46
N HIS A 81 -16.21 12.12 16.92
CA HIS A 81 -17.40 11.44 16.44
C HIS A 81 -17.66 11.82 14.97
N GLY A 82 -17.16 11.02 14.04
CA GLY A 82 -17.36 11.21 12.60
C GLY A 82 -16.57 10.21 11.75
N ASP A 83 -17.05 9.96 10.56
CA ASP A 83 -16.55 8.96 9.60
C ASP A 83 -15.15 9.28 8.99
N ASP A 84 -14.51 10.38 9.37
CA ASP A 84 -13.31 10.91 8.71
C ASP A 84 -12.04 10.69 9.56
N ARG A 85 -11.79 9.46 10.01
CA ARG A 85 -10.66 9.16 10.92
C ARG A 85 -9.31 9.03 10.21
N TYR A 86 -9.28 8.68 8.93
CA TYR A 86 -8.05 8.44 8.16
C TYR A 86 -8.32 8.44 6.66
N TYR A 87 -7.28 8.66 5.89
CA TYR A 87 -7.31 8.54 4.44
C TYR A 87 -6.49 7.33 4.00
N HIS A 88 -6.92 6.67 2.94
CA HIS A 88 -6.16 5.56 2.34
C HIS A 88 -5.14 6.11 1.35
N LEU A 89 -3.92 5.60 1.40
CA LEU A 89 -2.84 5.95 0.49
C LEU A 89 -2.14 4.67 0.01
N ILE A 90 -2.11 4.50 -1.30
CA ILE A 90 -1.37 3.40 -1.92
C ILE A 90 0.08 3.83 -2.10
N LEU A 91 1.00 3.05 -1.52
CA LEU A 91 2.43 3.20 -1.71
C LEU A 91 2.95 2.02 -2.52
N LEU A 92 3.70 2.30 -3.60
CA LEU A 92 4.34 1.30 -4.45
C LEU A 92 5.85 1.49 -4.40
N ALA A 93 6.60 0.42 -4.24
CA ALA A 93 8.05 0.44 -4.26
C ALA A 93 8.58 0.43 -5.69
N GLU A 94 9.28 1.47 -6.10
CA GLU A 94 9.90 1.59 -7.42
C GLU A 94 11.13 0.69 -7.57
N ASN A 95 11.89 0.53 -6.48
CA ASN A 95 13.17 -0.18 -6.46
C ASN A 95 13.47 -0.74 -5.06
N ASN A 96 14.63 -1.36 -4.87
CA ASN A 96 15.02 -1.96 -3.59
C ASN A 96 15.11 -0.94 -2.44
N THR A 97 15.50 0.31 -2.71
CA THR A 97 15.49 1.38 -1.70
C THR A 97 14.05 1.70 -1.29
N GLY A 98 13.13 1.82 -2.26
CA GLY A 98 11.71 2.01 -2.01
C GLY A 98 11.12 0.86 -1.21
N TYR A 99 11.47 -0.38 -1.53
CA TYR A 99 11.04 -1.56 -0.78
C TYR A 99 11.52 -1.52 0.68
N ALA A 100 12.81 -1.21 0.92
CA ALA A 100 13.35 -1.06 2.27
C ALA A 100 12.65 0.06 3.06
N ASN A 101 12.34 1.17 2.40
CA ASN A 101 11.59 2.26 3.01
C ASN A 101 10.14 1.87 3.30
N LEU A 102 9.47 1.18 2.38
CA LEU A 102 8.12 0.68 2.58
C LEU A 102 8.04 -0.24 3.81
N MET A 103 8.99 -1.18 3.95
CA MET A 103 9.08 -2.03 5.14
C MET A 103 9.19 -1.21 6.43
N LYS A 104 10.03 -0.17 6.46
CA LYS A 104 10.16 0.72 7.63
C LYS A 104 8.85 1.43 7.95
N ILE A 105 8.20 1.98 6.93
CA ILE A 105 6.90 2.65 7.08
C ILE A 105 5.89 1.66 7.66
N VAL A 106 5.74 0.48 7.07
CA VAL A 106 4.80 -0.54 7.55
C VAL A 106 5.12 -0.96 8.99
N SER A 107 6.40 -1.10 9.35
CA SER A 107 6.82 -1.42 10.73
C SER A 107 6.48 -0.32 11.74
N ILE A 108 6.68 0.95 11.39
CA ILE A 108 6.32 2.09 12.25
C ILE A 108 4.82 2.06 12.59
N GLY A 109 3.94 1.75 11.62
CA GLY A 109 2.51 1.62 11.88
C GLY A 109 2.18 0.55 12.91
N PHE A 110 2.91 -0.56 12.90
CA PHE A 110 2.72 -1.60 13.90
C PHE A 110 3.26 -1.21 15.29
N THR A 111 4.33 -0.44 15.37
CA THR A 111 5.00 -0.11 16.64
C THR A 111 4.46 1.14 17.31
N GLU A 112 4.00 2.13 16.54
CA GLU A 112 3.63 3.44 17.08
C GLU A 112 2.11 3.71 17.01
N ALA A 113 1.38 3.09 16.08
CA ALA A 113 -0.05 3.32 15.85
C ALA A 113 -0.98 2.23 16.41
N ILE A 114 -0.49 1.34 17.24
CA ILE A 114 -1.19 0.12 17.70
C ILE A 114 -2.48 0.38 18.52
N ILE A 115 -2.67 1.55 19.09
CA ILE A 115 -3.73 1.76 20.10
C ILE A 115 -5.08 2.16 19.49
N THR A 116 -5.12 2.72 18.29
CA THR A 116 -6.38 3.23 17.69
C THR A 116 -6.64 2.84 16.24
N GLY A 117 -5.90 1.87 15.71
CA GLY A 117 -6.08 1.41 14.34
C GLY A 117 -5.18 2.14 13.35
N ARG A 118 -4.07 1.53 13.01
CA ARG A 118 -3.27 1.64 11.76
C ARG A 118 -3.11 3.04 11.11
N GLU A 119 -3.04 4.11 11.88
CA GLU A 119 -2.90 5.46 11.37
C GLU A 119 -1.44 5.81 11.05
N TRP A 120 -1.16 6.24 9.83
CA TRP A 120 0.18 6.52 9.30
C TRP A 120 0.34 7.99 8.90
N ILE A 121 1.60 8.49 8.82
CA ILE A 121 1.85 9.92 8.68
C ILE A 121 2.60 10.30 7.43
N LEU A 122 2.15 11.41 6.85
CA LEU A 122 2.85 12.20 5.85
C LEU A 122 4.25 12.68 6.26
N ARG A 123 4.50 12.90 7.57
CA ARG A 123 5.78 13.45 8.04
C ARG A 123 6.98 12.53 7.79
N HIS A 124 6.79 11.21 7.84
CA HIS A 124 7.86 10.25 7.53
C HIS A 124 8.12 10.14 6.03
N LEU A 125 7.15 10.47 5.19
CA LEU A 125 7.32 10.47 3.74
C LEU A 125 8.32 11.53 3.27
N ARG A 126 8.44 12.68 3.94
CA ARG A 126 9.36 13.76 3.55
C ARG A 126 10.85 13.38 3.54
N GLY A 127 11.27 12.40 4.32
CA GLY A 127 12.66 11.92 4.36
C GLY A 127 12.94 10.71 3.46
N THR A 128 11.89 10.03 2.97
CA THR A 128 11.99 8.72 2.30
C THR A 128 11.47 8.71 0.87
N THR A 129 11.01 9.85 0.36
CA THR A 129 10.22 9.99 -0.88
C THR A 129 10.96 9.77 -2.19
N ARG A 130 12.28 9.60 -2.20
CA ARG A 130 13.02 9.37 -3.47
C ARG A 130 12.75 8.02 -4.15
N ALA A 131 11.86 7.19 -3.60
CA ALA A 131 11.61 5.86 -4.13
C ALA A 131 10.14 5.42 -4.05
N TYR A 132 9.19 6.37 -3.97
CA TYR A 132 7.77 6.07 -3.97
C TYR A 132 7.04 6.86 -5.04
N MET A 133 6.15 6.17 -5.74
CA MET A 133 5.11 6.81 -6.52
C MET A 133 3.78 6.60 -5.78
N PRO A 134 3.18 7.64 -5.17
CA PRO A 134 1.83 7.53 -4.63
C PRO A 134 0.86 7.43 -5.81
N VAL A 135 0.12 6.33 -5.90
CA VAL A 135 -0.67 6.05 -7.11
C VAL A 135 -2.15 6.25 -6.91
N CYS A 136 -2.68 6.23 -5.72
CA CYS A 136 -4.13 6.41 -5.58
C CYS A 136 -4.53 6.85 -4.19
N LEU A 137 -5.44 7.81 -4.14
CA LEU A 137 -6.22 8.13 -2.97
C LEU A 137 -7.60 7.53 -3.17
N SER A 138 -7.92 6.45 -2.48
CA SER A 138 -9.28 6.00 -2.31
C SER A 138 -9.86 6.63 -1.04
N GLY A 139 -11.00 7.28 -1.15
CA GLY A 139 -11.64 8.03 -0.08
C GLY A 139 -11.73 9.52 -0.37
N ARG A 140 -12.24 10.32 0.57
CA ARG A 140 -12.37 11.78 0.39
C ARG A 140 -11.00 12.41 0.12
N ARG A 141 -10.93 13.24 -0.90
CA ARG A 141 -9.70 13.93 -1.31
C ARG A 141 -9.16 14.78 -0.17
N ASN A 142 -7.97 14.48 0.34
CA ASN A 142 -7.25 15.39 1.21
C ASN A 142 -6.62 16.48 0.34
N PRO A 143 -7.09 17.77 0.42
CA PRO A 143 -6.58 18.84 -0.42
C PRO A 143 -5.11 19.16 -0.19
N GLU A 144 -4.54 18.80 0.96
CA GLU A 144 -3.12 19.04 1.27
C GLU A 144 -2.19 18.06 0.56
N ILE A 145 -2.61 16.81 0.34
CA ILE A 145 -1.82 15.81 -0.41
C ILE A 145 -1.72 16.24 -1.88
N HIS A 146 -2.77 16.84 -2.44
CA HIS A 146 -2.76 17.32 -3.81
C HIS A 146 -1.92 18.58 -4.04
N ARG A 147 -1.69 19.41 -3.00
CA ARG A 147 -0.87 20.63 -3.10
C ARG A 147 0.62 20.38 -2.95
N GLN A 148 1.02 19.29 -2.36
CA GLN A 148 2.42 18.90 -2.28
C GLN A 148 2.76 18.12 -3.55
N ARG A 149 3.27 18.82 -4.57
CA ARG A 149 4.02 18.16 -5.64
C ARG A 149 5.10 17.35 -4.97
N LEU A 150 4.95 16.04 -5.03
CA LEU A 150 5.98 15.09 -4.65
C LEU A 150 7.05 15.18 -5.76
N LEU A 151 7.97 16.13 -5.60
CA LEU A 151 9.21 16.23 -6.37
C LEU A 151 10.25 15.33 -5.74
#